data_04d38f9a92b63ad8c797d81e029dd5f5
#
_entry.id   04d38f9a92b63ad8c797d81e029dd5f5
#
_cell.length_a   1.000
_cell.length_b   1.000
_cell.length_c   1.000
_cell.angle_alpha   90.00
_cell.angle_beta   90.00
_cell.angle_gamma   90.00
#
_symmetry.space_group_name_H-M   'P 1'
#
loop_
_entity.id
_entity.type
_entity.pdbx_description
1 polymer ?
#
loop_
_entity_poly.entity_id
_entity_poly.type
_entity_poly.pdbx_seq_one_letter_code
_entity_poly.pdbx_strand_id
1 'polypeptide(L)'
;MINGVLVVENKNAGATVSDIHVYLERGLNGKWKVKDRTSENLIIKDYAPDPELTALLAEYDQRAKDDAVTPIGQLVGGDLAPENEIDCLPQPMVQDTALLDFINEVQMYYTDARVSATALTSMTSQMREGTIRKCDMASIYTYQNTLYKLQMNGWQLRQFMEWSAAFFKTWEPGDVTIAFDSSVRYYL
;
A
#
# COMPACT_ATOMS: atom_id res chain seq x y z
N MET A 1 -0.64 17.47 -21.69
CA MET A 1 -1.83 18.07 -22.36
C MET A 1 -2.63 16.95 -23.01
N ILE A 2 -3.88 16.82 -22.62
CA ILE A 2 -4.82 15.86 -23.24
C ILE A 2 -5.98 16.67 -23.80
N ASN A 3 -6.19 16.62 -25.12
CA ASN A 3 -7.24 17.40 -25.84
C ASN A 3 -7.23 18.89 -25.49
N GLY A 4 -6.06 19.51 -25.37
CA GLY A 4 -5.92 20.92 -25.02
C GLY A 4 -6.10 21.24 -23.52
N VAL A 5 -6.35 20.26 -22.69
CA VAL A 5 -6.46 20.42 -21.23
C VAL A 5 -5.13 20.02 -20.58
N LEU A 6 -4.61 20.86 -19.67
CA LEU A 6 -3.48 20.51 -18.84
C LEU A 6 -3.95 19.50 -17.79
N VAL A 7 -3.35 18.30 -17.82
CA VAL A 7 -3.55 17.26 -16.81
C VAL A 7 -2.29 17.17 -15.97
N VAL A 8 -2.44 17.23 -14.67
CA VAL A 8 -1.34 17.18 -13.69
C VAL A 8 -1.70 16.17 -12.63
N GLU A 9 -0.76 15.29 -12.30
CA GLU A 9 -0.94 14.25 -11.29
C GLU A 9 0.31 14.16 -10.42
N ASN A 10 0.11 14.15 -9.11
CA ASN A 10 1.17 13.98 -8.13
C ASN A 10 1.35 12.50 -7.76
N LYS A 11 2.56 12.14 -7.35
CA LYS A 11 2.80 10.85 -6.70
C LYS A 11 2.12 10.83 -5.32
N ASN A 12 1.78 9.62 -4.87
CA ASN A 12 1.19 9.39 -3.56
C ASN A 12 2.09 9.82 -2.39
N ALA A 13 1.53 9.85 -1.20
CA ALA A 13 2.23 10.11 0.06
C ALA A 13 3.02 11.43 0.09
N GLY A 14 2.60 12.44 -0.69
CA GLY A 14 3.29 13.74 -0.72
C GLY A 14 4.67 13.70 -1.37
N ALA A 15 5.00 12.66 -2.14
CA ALA A 15 6.32 12.54 -2.77
C ALA A 15 6.60 13.63 -3.81
N THR A 16 5.56 14.20 -4.42
CA THR A 16 5.66 15.35 -5.32
C THR A 16 4.60 16.40 -5.04
N VAL A 17 4.90 17.65 -5.38
CA VAL A 17 3.96 18.76 -5.45
C VAL A 17 4.01 19.34 -6.85
N SER A 18 2.84 19.63 -7.42
CA SER A 18 2.78 20.29 -8.73
C SER A 18 2.74 21.79 -8.57
N ASP A 19 3.70 22.46 -9.20
CA ASP A 19 3.69 23.92 -9.41
C ASP A 19 3.01 24.20 -10.76
N ILE A 20 1.90 24.96 -10.74
CA ILE A 20 1.08 25.20 -11.93
C ILE A 20 1.00 26.70 -12.17
N HIS A 21 1.49 27.12 -13.33
CA HIS A 21 1.39 28.51 -13.78
C HIS A 21 0.34 28.64 -14.88
N VAL A 22 -0.60 29.56 -14.67
CA VAL A 22 -1.63 29.91 -15.66
C VAL A 22 -1.41 31.36 -16.09
N TYR A 23 -1.05 31.55 -17.33
CA TYR A 23 -0.81 32.86 -17.91
C TYR A 23 -2.12 33.38 -18.53
N LEU A 24 -2.50 34.60 -18.11
CA LEU A 24 -3.72 35.22 -18.56
C LEU A 24 -3.39 36.47 -19.42
N GLU A 25 -4.18 36.68 -20.47
CA GLU A 25 -4.17 37.94 -21.23
C GLU A 25 -5.55 38.57 -21.26
N ARG A 26 -5.60 39.90 -21.33
CA ARG A 26 -6.86 40.64 -21.43
C ARG A 26 -7.17 40.95 -22.88
N GLY A 27 -8.26 40.39 -23.38
CA GLY A 27 -8.71 40.65 -24.74
C GLY A 27 -9.26 42.10 -24.94
N LEU A 28 -9.40 42.55 -26.18
CA LEU A 28 -9.94 43.86 -26.54
C LEU A 28 -11.35 44.10 -26.01
N ASN A 29 -12.11 43.03 -25.77
CA ASN A 29 -13.45 43.09 -25.16
C ASN A 29 -13.43 43.20 -23.62
N GLY A 30 -12.26 43.37 -23.02
CA GLY A 30 -12.06 43.50 -21.59
C GLY A 30 -12.09 42.15 -20.83
N LYS A 31 -12.35 41.01 -21.49
CA LYS A 31 -12.42 39.69 -20.87
C LYS A 31 -11.04 39.05 -20.80
N TRP A 32 -10.78 38.33 -19.71
CA TRP A 32 -9.57 37.52 -19.53
C TRP A 32 -9.66 36.22 -20.30
N LYS A 33 -8.57 35.80 -20.91
CA LYS A 33 -8.38 34.51 -21.57
C LYS A 33 -7.12 33.87 -21.05
N VAL A 34 -7.14 32.54 -20.97
CA VAL A 34 -5.92 31.78 -20.71
C VAL A 34 -5.06 31.82 -21.97
N LYS A 35 -3.88 32.42 -21.85
CA LYS A 35 -2.88 32.51 -22.92
C LYS A 35 -2.05 31.23 -22.99
N ASP A 36 -1.58 30.79 -21.82
CA ASP A 36 -0.71 29.60 -21.71
C ASP A 36 -0.86 29.00 -20.31
N ARG A 37 -0.39 27.77 -20.16
CA ARG A 37 -0.32 27.06 -18.88
C ARG A 37 0.84 26.07 -18.90
N THR A 38 1.62 26.08 -17.84
CA THR A 38 2.74 25.18 -17.60
C THR A 38 2.59 24.49 -16.26
N SER A 39 3.19 23.33 -16.10
CA SER A 39 3.32 22.68 -14.80
C SER A 39 4.64 21.96 -14.68
N GLU A 40 5.15 21.91 -13.46
CA GLU A 40 6.31 21.16 -13.06
C GLU A 40 5.98 20.35 -11.79
N ASN A 41 6.45 19.08 -11.74
CA ASN A 41 6.33 18.28 -10.53
C ASN A 41 7.62 18.37 -9.74
N LEU A 42 7.56 19.04 -8.60
CA LEU A 42 8.66 19.19 -7.66
C LEU A 42 8.76 17.94 -6.78
N ILE A 43 9.94 17.37 -6.69
CA ILE A 43 10.21 16.20 -5.85
C ILE A 43 10.51 16.68 -4.44
N ILE A 44 9.62 16.41 -3.48
CA ILE A 44 9.68 16.99 -2.13
C ILE A 44 10.97 16.62 -1.38
N LYS A 45 11.48 15.40 -1.55
CA LYS A 45 12.73 14.99 -0.91
C LYS A 45 13.96 15.85 -1.27
N ASP A 46 13.89 16.63 -2.36
CA ASP A 46 15.00 17.48 -2.81
C ASP A 46 14.98 18.86 -2.11
N TYR A 47 13.99 19.10 -1.26
CA TYR A 47 13.84 20.35 -0.48
C TYR A 47 14.12 20.08 0.99
N ALA A 48 14.77 21.04 1.64
CA ALA A 48 14.96 21.00 3.09
C ALA A 48 13.62 21.21 3.80
N PRO A 49 13.37 20.53 4.94
CA PRO A 49 12.20 20.78 5.76
C PRO A 49 12.17 22.24 6.25
N ASP A 50 10.96 22.81 6.30
CA ASP A 50 10.77 24.13 6.88
C ASP A 50 11.09 24.12 8.39
N PRO A 51 12.01 24.98 8.87
CA PRO A 51 12.45 24.97 10.27
C PRO A 51 11.35 25.31 11.27
N GLU A 52 10.45 26.25 10.91
CA GLU A 52 9.35 26.67 11.78
C GLU A 52 8.32 25.56 11.94
N LEU A 53 7.90 24.94 10.84
CA LEU A 53 6.98 23.80 10.87
C LEU A 53 7.60 22.59 11.57
N THR A 54 8.89 22.35 11.36
CA THR A 54 9.61 21.27 12.05
C THR A 54 9.60 21.48 13.55
N ALA A 55 9.87 22.70 14.02
CA ALA A 55 9.83 23.02 15.44
C ALA A 55 8.42 22.91 16.04
N LEU A 56 7.41 23.39 15.29
CA LEU A 56 6.00 23.33 15.70
C LEU A 56 5.50 21.88 15.85
N LEU A 57 5.94 20.98 14.98
CA LEU A 57 5.47 19.62 14.92
C LEU A 57 6.35 18.63 15.72
N ALA A 58 7.47 19.09 16.30
CA ALA A 58 8.48 18.22 16.92
C ALA A 58 7.91 17.31 18.03
N GLU A 59 7.02 17.83 18.88
CA GLU A 59 6.38 17.04 19.94
C GLU A 59 5.51 15.92 19.36
N TYR A 60 4.72 16.22 18.34
CA TYR A 60 3.83 15.23 17.71
C TYR A 60 4.63 14.15 16.95
N ASP A 61 5.68 14.55 16.25
CA ASP A 61 6.59 13.64 15.56
C ASP A 61 7.28 12.69 16.55
N GLN A 62 7.79 13.22 17.68
CA GLN A 62 8.39 12.38 18.70
C GLN A 62 7.40 11.40 19.33
N ARG A 63 6.19 11.86 19.66
CA ARG A 63 5.13 11.00 20.21
C ARG A 63 4.75 9.88 19.23
N ALA A 64 4.64 10.19 17.93
CA ALA A 64 4.34 9.19 16.90
C ALA A 64 5.46 8.14 16.78
N LYS A 65 6.73 8.57 16.84
CA LYS A 65 7.89 7.66 16.85
C LYS A 65 7.92 6.77 18.07
N ASP A 66 7.70 7.33 19.26
CA ASP A 66 7.67 6.58 20.51
C ASP A 66 6.53 5.55 20.52
N ASP A 67 5.34 5.94 20.04
CA ASP A 67 4.20 5.04 19.91
C ASP A 67 4.46 3.90 18.92
N ALA A 68 5.07 4.21 17.79
CA ALA A 68 5.37 3.23 16.74
C ALA A 68 6.29 2.09 17.24
N VAL A 69 7.24 2.38 18.11
CA VAL A 69 8.18 1.39 18.65
C VAL A 69 7.69 0.70 19.93
N THR A 70 6.47 1.00 20.39
CA THR A 70 5.88 0.38 21.58
C THR A 70 5.78 -1.14 21.39
N PRO A 71 6.37 -1.96 22.29
CA PRO A 71 6.22 -3.40 22.24
C PRO A 71 4.78 -3.82 22.50
N ILE A 72 4.27 -4.76 21.70
CA ILE A 72 2.91 -5.30 21.83
C ILE A 72 2.86 -6.81 21.95
N GLY A 73 4.00 -7.48 21.72
CA GLY A 73 4.08 -8.94 21.79
C GLY A 73 5.49 -9.47 21.59
N GLN A 74 5.56 -10.79 21.53
CA GLN A 74 6.80 -11.53 21.27
C GLN A 74 6.50 -12.66 20.29
N LEU A 75 7.25 -12.73 19.21
CA LEU A 75 7.25 -13.85 18.28
C LEU A 75 8.37 -14.82 18.67
N VAL A 76 8.02 -16.09 18.81
CA VAL A 76 8.94 -17.17 19.17
C VAL A 76 8.73 -18.33 18.20
N GLY A 77 9.82 -18.96 17.79
CA GLY A 77 9.78 -20.16 16.95
C GLY A 77 10.11 -19.90 15.49
N GLY A 78 10.64 -18.74 15.19
CA GLY A 78 11.11 -18.34 13.86
C GLY A 78 10.30 -17.22 13.22
N ASP A 79 10.76 -16.76 12.07
CA ASP A 79 10.11 -15.73 11.26
C ASP A 79 8.81 -16.25 10.64
N LEU A 80 7.79 -15.40 10.49
CA LEU A 80 6.50 -15.79 9.91
C LEU A 80 6.57 -15.99 8.38
N ALA A 81 7.56 -15.44 7.71
CA ALA A 81 7.83 -15.73 6.31
C ALA A 81 9.33 -15.91 6.09
N PRO A 82 9.76 -16.90 5.28
CA PRO A 82 11.16 -17.04 4.90
C PRO A 82 11.62 -15.88 3.98
N GLU A 83 12.93 -15.82 3.72
CA GLU A 83 13.48 -14.91 2.73
C GLU A 83 12.95 -15.24 1.32
N ASN A 84 12.87 -14.21 0.49
CA ASN A 84 12.39 -14.36 -0.89
C ASN A 84 13.38 -15.20 -1.71
N GLU A 85 12.91 -16.23 -2.38
CA GLU A 85 13.70 -17.03 -3.32
C GLU A 85 13.82 -16.36 -4.69
N ILE A 86 12.86 -15.53 -5.03
CA ILE A 86 12.79 -14.80 -6.30
C ILE A 86 12.89 -13.31 -6.00
N ASP A 87 13.83 -12.63 -6.64
CA ASP A 87 13.97 -11.18 -6.50
C ASP A 87 12.65 -10.46 -6.85
N CYS A 88 12.31 -9.48 -6.03
CA CYS A 88 11.11 -8.67 -6.18
C CYS A 88 9.77 -9.43 -6.05
N LEU A 89 9.79 -10.69 -5.65
CA LEU A 89 8.56 -11.48 -5.40
C LEU A 89 8.57 -11.97 -3.95
N PRO A 90 7.67 -11.45 -3.09
CA PRO A 90 7.58 -11.90 -1.70
C PRO A 90 7.28 -13.40 -1.59
N GLN A 91 7.99 -14.08 -0.72
CA GLN A 91 7.81 -15.52 -0.51
C GLN A 91 6.35 -15.91 -0.21
N PRO A 92 5.57 -15.15 0.57
CA PRO A 92 4.15 -15.44 0.78
C PRO A 92 3.28 -15.42 -0.49
N MET A 93 3.77 -14.91 -1.61
CA MET A 93 3.05 -14.96 -2.89
C MET A 93 3.27 -16.27 -3.67
N VAL A 94 4.30 -17.02 -3.35
CA VAL A 94 4.69 -18.24 -4.09
C VAL A 94 4.52 -19.51 -3.30
N GLN A 95 4.41 -19.39 -1.98
CA GLN A 95 4.16 -20.55 -1.12
C GLN A 95 3.31 -20.18 0.09
N ASP A 96 2.74 -21.18 0.72
CA ASP A 96 2.08 -21.05 2.02
C ASP A 96 3.09 -20.65 3.10
N THR A 97 2.70 -19.70 3.96
CA THR A 97 3.57 -19.17 5.01
C THR A 97 2.78 -18.86 6.27
N ALA A 98 3.43 -19.01 7.42
CA ALA A 98 2.86 -18.66 8.72
C ALA A 98 2.37 -17.20 8.81
N LEU A 99 2.89 -16.30 7.97
CA LEU A 99 2.41 -14.91 7.89
C LEU A 99 0.97 -14.83 7.38
N LEU A 100 0.65 -15.55 6.31
CA LEU A 100 -0.71 -15.56 5.76
C LEU A 100 -1.67 -16.34 6.65
N ASP A 101 -1.22 -17.44 7.25
CA ASP A 101 -1.98 -18.16 8.26
C ASP A 101 -2.34 -17.29 9.45
N PHE A 102 -1.38 -16.54 9.97
CA PHE A 102 -1.61 -15.62 11.08
C PHE A 102 -2.68 -14.57 10.74
N ILE A 103 -2.62 -13.95 9.56
CA ILE A 103 -3.63 -12.97 9.15
C ILE A 103 -5.00 -13.64 9.01
N ASN A 104 -5.07 -14.82 8.39
CA ASN A 104 -6.31 -15.57 8.22
C ASN A 104 -6.90 -16.02 9.57
N GLU A 105 -6.09 -16.50 10.50
CA GLU A 105 -6.54 -16.86 11.85
C GLU A 105 -7.12 -15.68 12.61
N VAL A 106 -6.49 -14.51 12.56
CA VAL A 106 -7.02 -13.28 13.16
C VAL A 106 -8.37 -12.91 12.56
N GLN A 107 -8.51 -12.98 11.23
CA GLN A 107 -9.78 -12.69 10.56
C GLN A 107 -10.87 -13.69 10.94
N MET A 108 -10.56 -14.99 11.00
CA MET A 108 -11.51 -16.03 11.43
C MET A 108 -11.93 -15.85 12.91
N TYR A 109 -10.98 -15.50 13.77
CA TYR A 109 -11.27 -15.24 15.18
C TYR A 109 -12.30 -14.13 15.38
N TYR A 110 -12.15 -13.00 14.69
CA TYR A 110 -13.05 -11.86 14.84
C TYR A 110 -14.39 -12.02 14.09
N THR A 111 -14.46 -12.87 13.09
CA THR A 111 -15.68 -13.06 12.29
C THR A 111 -16.43 -14.34 12.62
N ASP A 112 -15.83 -15.27 13.37
CA ASP A 112 -16.36 -16.62 13.55
C ASP A 112 -16.67 -17.28 12.19
N ALA A 113 -15.79 -17.08 11.21
CA ALA A 113 -15.84 -17.73 9.91
C ALA A 113 -15.02 -19.02 9.93
N ARG A 114 -15.38 -20.00 9.09
CA ARG A 114 -14.63 -21.26 8.98
C ARG A 114 -13.56 -21.23 7.90
N VAL A 115 -13.61 -20.24 7.03
CA VAL A 115 -12.67 -19.99 5.95
C VAL A 115 -12.39 -18.50 5.92
N SER A 116 -11.14 -18.13 5.72
CA SER A 116 -10.72 -16.76 5.54
C SER A 116 -9.95 -16.63 4.23
N ALA A 117 -9.91 -15.43 3.69
CA ALA A 117 -9.09 -15.10 2.55
C ALA A 117 -8.43 -13.74 2.77
N THR A 118 -7.14 -13.65 2.55
CA THR A 118 -6.38 -12.41 2.67
C THR A 118 -5.51 -12.17 1.46
N ALA A 119 -5.12 -10.92 1.25
CA ALA A 119 -4.13 -10.54 0.26
C ALA A 119 -2.87 -10.03 0.96
N LEU A 120 -1.73 -10.21 0.34
CA LEU A 120 -0.51 -9.55 0.77
C LEU A 120 -0.61 -8.06 0.42
N THR A 121 -0.57 -7.19 1.42
CA THR A 121 -0.78 -5.74 1.25
C THR A 121 0.51 -4.97 0.94
N SER A 122 1.66 -5.59 1.17
CA SER A 122 2.98 -4.98 0.92
C SER A 122 3.96 -6.04 0.42
N MET A 123 4.80 -5.64 -0.55
CA MET A 123 5.89 -6.46 -1.06
C MET A 123 7.00 -6.71 -0.03
N THR A 124 6.98 -5.99 1.09
CA THR A 124 7.95 -6.11 2.17
C THR A 124 7.34 -6.64 3.46
N SER A 125 6.11 -7.16 3.39
CA SER A 125 5.46 -7.74 4.58
C SER A 125 6.27 -8.90 5.13
N GLN A 126 6.68 -8.73 6.38
CA GLN A 126 7.48 -9.70 7.12
C GLN A 126 7.29 -9.50 8.61
N MET A 127 7.36 -10.57 9.39
CA MET A 127 7.46 -10.49 10.83
C MET A 127 8.58 -11.40 11.30
N ARG A 128 9.59 -10.80 11.90
CA ARG A 128 10.79 -11.48 12.40
C ARG A 128 10.59 -11.98 13.81
N GLU A 129 11.27 -13.08 14.13
CA GLU A 129 11.36 -13.57 15.51
C GLU A 129 11.90 -12.48 16.45
N GLY A 130 11.31 -12.35 17.64
CA GLY A 130 11.69 -11.36 18.63
C GLY A 130 10.54 -10.49 19.10
N THR A 131 10.86 -9.30 19.58
CA THR A 131 9.88 -8.33 20.08
C THR A 131 9.07 -7.75 18.92
N ILE A 132 7.75 -7.88 19.01
CA ILE A 132 6.80 -7.28 18.06
C ILE A 132 6.42 -5.89 18.56
N ARG A 133 6.49 -4.89 17.69
CA ARG A 133 6.13 -3.50 17.93
C ARG A 133 4.90 -3.12 17.11
N LYS A 134 4.27 -2.00 17.45
CA LYS A 134 3.13 -1.50 16.67
C LYS A 134 3.46 -1.28 15.18
N CYS A 135 4.65 -0.75 14.86
CA CYS A 135 5.08 -0.53 13.48
C CYS A 135 5.21 -1.83 12.68
N ASP A 136 5.56 -2.96 13.32
CA ASP A 136 5.66 -4.26 12.65
C ASP A 136 4.29 -4.71 12.15
N MET A 137 3.22 -4.46 12.92
CA MET A 137 1.84 -4.74 12.49
C MET A 137 1.42 -3.87 11.30
N ALA A 138 1.79 -2.59 11.29
CA ALA A 138 1.52 -1.69 10.18
C ALA A 138 2.23 -2.11 8.88
N SER A 139 3.38 -2.79 8.97
CA SER A 139 4.09 -3.33 7.81
C SER A 139 3.38 -4.54 7.19
N ILE A 140 2.64 -5.32 7.99
CA ILE A 140 1.88 -6.49 7.53
C ILE A 140 0.54 -6.06 6.92
N TYR A 141 -0.17 -5.16 7.61
CA TYR A 141 -1.49 -4.71 7.17
C TYR A 141 -1.59 -3.18 7.27
N THR A 142 -1.34 -2.53 6.14
CA THR A 142 -1.17 -1.07 6.06
C THR A 142 -2.50 -0.30 6.06
N TYR A 143 -3.60 -0.94 5.62
CA TYR A 143 -4.87 -0.27 5.35
C TYR A 143 -5.91 -0.52 6.45
N GLN A 144 -6.68 0.53 6.79
CA GLN A 144 -7.84 0.41 7.66
C GLN A 144 -9.03 -0.12 6.85
N ASN A 145 -9.14 -1.44 6.76
CA ASN A 145 -10.23 -2.10 6.06
C ASN A 145 -11.24 -2.69 7.05
N THR A 146 -12.47 -2.86 6.58
CA THR A 146 -13.52 -3.55 7.32
C THR A 146 -13.52 -5.03 6.96
N LEU A 147 -13.64 -5.90 7.96
CA LEU A 147 -13.86 -7.33 7.73
C LEU A 147 -15.31 -7.58 7.30
N TYR A 148 -15.47 -8.42 6.29
CA TYR A 148 -16.76 -8.88 5.81
C TYR A 148 -16.89 -10.39 5.99
N LYS A 149 -18.02 -10.83 6.57
CA LYS A 149 -18.39 -12.24 6.60
C LYS A 149 -19.41 -12.48 5.50
N LEU A 150 -19.07 -13.34 4.57
CA LEU A 150 -19.90 -13.68 3.42
C LEU A 150 -20.44 -15.10 3.55
N GLN A 151 -21.66 -15.33 3.08
CA GLN A 151 -22.20 -16.66 2.90
C GLN A 151 -21.96 -17.11 1.46
N MET A 152 -21.24 -18.19 1.30
CA MET A 152 -20.88 -18.75 0.00
C MET A 152 -21.18 -20.26 -0.04
N ASN A 153 -21.55 -20.77 -1.21
CA ASN A 153 -21.60 -22.22 -1.44
C ASN A 153 -20.24 -22.69 -2.01
N GLY A 154 -20.06 -24.02 -2.04
CA GLY A 154 -18.78 -24.63 -2.48
C GLY A 154 -18.42 -24.30 -3.93
N TRP A 155 -19.40 -24.11 -4.81
CA TRP A 155 -19.14 -23.71 -6.20
C TRP A 155 -18.59 -22.28 -6.29
N GLN A 156 -19.17 -21.34 -5.54
CA GLN A 156 -18.70 -19.94 -5.48
C GLN A 156 -17.29 -19.86 -4.89
N LEU A 157 -17.02 -20.61 -3.82
CA LEU A 157 -15.69 -20.67 -3.24
C LEU A 157 -14.67 -21.21 -4.25
N ARG A 158 -15.01 -22.30 -4.97
CA ARG A 158 -14.16 -22.83 -6.01
C ARG A 158 -13.87 -21.80 -7.12
N GLN A 159 -14.89 -21.08 -7.59
CA GLN A 159 -14.69 -20.03 -8.62
C GLN A 159 -13.76 -18.91 -8.12
N PHE A 160 -13.87 -18.55 -6.86
CA PHE A 160 -12.98 -17.57 -6.24
C PHE A 160 -11.52 -18.06 -6.19
N MET A 161 -11.31 -19.32 -5.79
CA MET A 161 -9.98 -19.92 -5.77
C MET A 161 -9.37 -20.04 -7.17
N GLU A 162 -10.14 -20.49 -8.16
CA GLU A 162 -9.71 -20.61 -9.56
C GLU A 162 -9.33 -19.22 -10.15
N TRP A 163 -10.11 -18.20 -9.82
CA TRP A 163 -9.81 -16.83 -10.23
C TRP A 163 -8.50 -16.34 -9.60
N SER A 164 -8.30 -16.56 -8.32
CA SER A 164 -7.06 -16.18 -7.63
C SER A 164 -5.84 -16.91 -8.18
N ALA A 165 -5.96 -18.22 -8.41
CA ALA A 165 -4.88 -19.06 -8.95
C ALA A 165 -4.53 -18.72 -10.41
N ALA A 166 -5.45 -18.16 -11.18
CA ALA A 166 -5.22 -17.81 -12.59
C ALA A 166 -4.08 -16.80 -12.79
N PHE A 167 -3.76 -16.00 -11.78
CA PHE A 167 -2.63 -15.08 -11.80
C PHE A 167 -1.30 -15.79 -12.13
N PHE A 168 -1.02 -16.91 -11.46
CA PHE A 168 0.25 -17.62 -11.60
C PHE A 168 0.47 -18.23 -12.99
N LYS A 169 -0.57 -18.30 -13.83
CA LYS A 169 -0.46 -18.76 -15.23
C LYS A 169 0.06 -17.68 -16.17
N THR A 170 -0.01 -16.42 -15.77
CA THR A 170 0.33 -15.27 -16.63
C THR A 170 1.52 -14.47 -16.09
N TRP A 171 2.06 -14.85 -14.93
CA TRP A 171 3.21 -14.17 -14.36
C TRP A 171 4.51 -14.56 -15.08
N GLU A 172 5.32 -13.54 -15.44
CA GLU A 172 6.67 -13.72 -15.97
C GLU A 172 7.70 -13.01 -15.06
N PRO A 173 8.96 -13.50 -15.01
CA PRO A 173 10.00 -12.81 -14.23
C PRO A 173 10.15 -11.35 -14.63
N GLY A 174 10.00 -10.45 -13.65
CA GLY A 174 10.02 -9.00 -13.88
C GLY A 174 8.64 -8.33 -13.85
N ASP A 175 7.55 -9.09 -13.84
CA ASP A 175 6.17 -8.59 -13.80
C ASP A 175 5.74 -8.10 -12.39
N VAL A 176 6.63 -7.40 -11.70
CA VAL A 176 6.37 -6.92 -10.34
C VAL A 176 5.21 -5.95 -10.29
N THR A 177 5.07 -5.12 -11.33
CA THR A 177 4.00 -4.13 -11.43
C THR A 177 2.63 -4.78 -11.63
N ILE A 178 2.56 -5.85 -12.41
CA ILE A 178 1.32 -6.58 -12.67
C ILE A 178 0.85 -7.34 -11.42
N ALA A 179 1.77 -7.87 -10.63
CA ALA A 179 1.44 -8.49 -9.34
C ALA A 179 0.80 -7.49 -8.37
N PHE A 180 1.16 -6.22 -8.46
CA PHE A 180 0.61 -5.15 -7.63
C PHE A 180 -0.71 -4.58 -8.19
N ASP A 181 -0.78 -4.39 -9.49
CA ASP A 181 -1.90 -3.74 -10.19
C ASP A 181 -3.11 -4.65 -10.40
N SER A 182 -2.88 -5.93 -10.56
CA SER A 182 -3.97 -6.90 -10.59
C SER A 182 -4.51 -7.19 -9.19
N SER A 183 -4.17 -6.32 -8.32
CA SER A 183 -4.67 -5.99 -7.02
C SER A 183 -5.41 -7.09 -6.33
N VAL A 184 -5.08 -7.95 -5.76
CA VAL A 184 -5.79 -8.84 -4.86
C VAL A 184 -5.64 -10.29 -5.27
N ARG A 185 -4.57 -10.86 -4.82
CA ARG A 185 -4.45 -12.30 -4.70
C ARG A 185 -4.86 -12.68 -3.30
N TYR A 186 -5.85 -13.53 -3.19
CA TYR A 186 -6.32 -14.01 -1.91
C TYR A 186 -5.69 -15.38 -1.63
N TYR A 187 -5.21 -15.53 -0.42
CA TYR A 187 -4.70 -16.78 0.13
C TYR A 187 -5.71 -17.28 1.15
N LEU A 188 -6.05 -18.55 1.08
CA LEU A 188 -7.06 -19.22 1.91
C LEU A 188 -6.42 -20.01 3.02
#